data_eba7e7fb9c409a9425b1c6aa7386ceed
#
_entry.id   eba7e7fb9c409a9425b1c6aa7386ceed
#
_cell.length_a   1.000
_cell.length_b   1.000
_cell.length_c   1.000
_cell.angle_alpha   90.00
_cell.angle_beta   90.00
_cell.angle_gamma   90.00
#
_symmetry.space_group_name_H-M   'P 1'
#
loop_
_entity.id
_entity.type
_entity.pdbx_description
1 polymer ?
#
loop_
_entity_poly.entity_id
_entity_poly.type
_entity_poly.pdbx_seq_one_letter_code
_entity_poly.pdbx_strand_id
1 'polypeptide(L)'
;MSYINDIQKIDELTIRDIIKSSFPYVPQRYKSCPWAYTDDQGRTLEHGTAVLETEEQCCAYMAAYGPMHRHKLMRALEESEFPYSALNNGVEIYDWGCGQGIGSMAVIEKLRQHGLLNKLHKVTLEEPSNVARSRALLHVGKALEDYDVDIVDVPQYLPSDLGDNSNSIVSIEVGQPCAIHIFSNILDIEAVSLKGVSKMITSSGQQHIALCIGPANLNESRIKSFRNYFR
;
A
#
# COMPACT_ATOMS: atom_id res chain seq x y z
N MET A 1 14.41 -11.27 20.44
CA MET A 1 13.18 -10.51 20.12
C MET A 1 13.05 -10.48 18.61
N SER A 2 11.86 -10.63 18.07
CA SER A 2 11.63 -10.55 16.61
C SER A 2 10.72 -9.38 16.30
N TYR A 3 10.84 -8.83 15.11
CA TYR A 3 9.97 -7.76 14.61
C TYR A 3 8.47 -8.07 14.82
N ILE A 4 8.07 -9.30 14.48
CA ILE A 4 6.69 -9.78 14.65
C ILE A 4 6.21 -9.63 16.10
N ASN A 5 7.04 -10.08 17.06
CA ASN A 5 6.69 -9.98 18.48
C ASN A 5 6.59 -8.54 18.97
N ASP A 6 7.34 -7.60 18.37
CA ASP A 6 7.28 -6.20 18.75
C ASP A 6 6.00 -5.54 18.24
N ILE A 7 5.58 -5.87 17.01
CA ILE A 7 4.30 -5.41 16.43
C ILE A 7 3.10 -5.98 17.21
N GLN A 8 3.12 -7.26 17.57
CA GLN A 8 1.99 -7.91 18.26
C GLN A 8 1.70 -7.36 19.66
N LYS A 9 2.66 -6.68 20.29
CA LYS A 9 2.50 -6.06 21.62
C LYS A 9 1.86 -4.69 21.60
N ILE A 10 1.66 -4.11 20.43
CA ILE A 10 1.09 -2.76 20.28
C ILE A 10 -0.42 -2.88 20.22
N ASP A 11 -1.14 -2.28 21.16
CA ASP A 11 -2.61 -2.39 21.22
C ASP A 11 -3.28 -1.68 20.02
N GLU A 12 -2.89 -0.46 19.73
CA GLU A 12 -3.41 0.29 18.59
C GLU A 12 -2.29 0.63 17.61
N LEU A 13 -2.05 -0.27 16.66
CA LEU A 13 -0.94 -0.15 15.72
C LEU A 13 -1.16 1.01 14.74
N THR A 14 -0.14 1.88 14.65
CA THR A 14 -0.07 2.99 13.68
C THR A 14 1.13 2.85 12.76
N ILE A 15 1.13 3.61 11.64
CA ILE A 15 2.30 3.65 10.74
C ILE A 15 3.55 4.15 11.48
N ARG A 16 3.40 5.06 12.45
CA ARG A 16 4.54 5.54 13.26
C ARG A 16 5.18 4.40 14.06
N ASP A 17 4.36 3.50 14.58
CA ASP A 17 4.83 2.36 15.36
C ASP A 17 5.54 1.34 14.46
N ILE A 18 5.00 1.11 13.26
CA ILE A 18 5.64 0.26 12.23
C ILE A 18 7.05 0.78 11.88
N ILE A 19 7.17 2.09 11.62
CA ILE A 19 8.45 2.73 11.31
C ILE A 19 9.42 2.60 12.50
N LYS A 20 8.95 2.91 13.70
CA LYS A 20 9.73 2.83 14.93
C LYS A 20 10.23 1.41 15.23
N SER A 21 9.32 0.42 15.10
CA SER A 21 9.64 -0.99 15.35
C SER A 21 10.56 -1.59 14.29
N SER A 22 10.61 -1.01 13.08
CA SER A 22 11.53 -1.46 12.03
C SER A 22 12.97 -0.98 12.29
N PHE A 23 13.16 0.19 12.88
CA PHE A 23 14.47 0.83 13.02
C PHE A 23 15.52 0.01 13.80
N PRO A 24 15.20 -0.71 14.90
CA PRO A 24 16.15 -1.57 15.60
C PRO A 24 16.77 -2.66 14.73
N TYR A 25 16.05 -3.13 13.72
CA TYR A 25 16.45 -4.22 12.82
C TYR A 25 17.21 -3.75 11.58
N VAL A 26 17.36 -2.44 11.40
CA VAL A 26 18.26 -1.87 10.39
C VAL A 26 19.70 -2.14 10.82
N PRO A 27 20.58 -2.68 9.95
CA PRO A 27 21.98 -2.91 10.29
C PRO A 27 22.66 -1.63 10.77
N GLN A 28 23.54 -1.76 11.78
CA GLN A 28 24.17 -0.60 12.43
C GLN A 28 24.85 0.35 11.44
N ARG A 29 25.50 -0.22 10.40
CA ARG A 29 26.17 0.54 9.33
C ARG A 29 25.25 1.43 8.51
N TYR A 30 23.94 1.16 8.49
CA TYR A 30 22.93 1.91 7.72
C TYR A 30 21.98 2.74 8.57
N LYS A 31 22.08 2.72 9.90
CA LYS A 31 21.16 3.47 10.77
C LYS A 31 21.17 4.99 10.54
N SER A 32 22.32 5.54 10.15
CA SER A 32 22.44 6.96 9.81
C SER A 32 22.04 7.28 8.35
N CYS A 33 22.01 6.27 7.49
CA CYS A 33 21.76 6.41 6.05
C CYS A 33 21.01 5.18 5.50
N PRO A 34 19.74 4.93 5.92
CA PRO A 34 19.02 3.70 5.53
C PRO A 34 18.82 3.54 4.02
N TRP A 35 18.72 4.63 3.27
CA TRP A 35 18.58 4.60 1.81
C TRP A 35 19.83 4.08 1.08
N ALA A 36 20.98 4.03 1.74
CA ALA A 36 22.22 3.45 1.19
C ALA A 36 22.35 1.94 1.46
N TYR A 37 21.28 1.31 1.94
CA TYR A 37 21.28 -0.11 2.27
C TYR A 37 21.71 -0.96 1.08
N THR A 38 22.63 -1.87 1.36
CA THR A 38 23.05 -2.94 0.46
C THR A 38 23.38 -4.15 1.32
N ASP A 39 22.83 -5.32 0.99
CA ASP A 39 23.16 -6.56 1.71
C ASP A 39 24.41 -7.26 1.14
N ASP A 40 24.74 -8.41 1.71
CA ASP A 40 25.91 -9.18 1.31
C ASP A 40 25.79 -9.84 -0.08
N GLN A 41 24.57 -9.86 -0.65
CA GLN A 41 24.28 -10.32 -2.01
C GLN A 41 24.18 -9.17 -3.03
N GLY A 42 24.44 -7.93 -2.60
CA GLY A 42 24.37 -6.74 -3.44
C GLY A 42 22.95 -6.20 -3.67
N ARG A 43 21.93 -6.71 -2.94
CA ARG A 43 20.55 -6.20 -3.06
C ARG A 43 20.43 -4.84 -2.38
N THR A 44 19.86 -3.90 -3.09
CA THR A 44 19.63 -2.52 -2.62
C THR A 44 18.14 -2.24 -2.45
N LEU A 45 17.79 -0.98 -2.15
CA LEU A 45 16.39 -0.52 -2.13
C LEU A 45 15.93 0.06 -3.48
N GLU A 46 16.83 0.15 -4.48
CA GLU A 46 16.57 0.68 -5.83
C GLU A 46 15.72 1.95 -5.83
N HIS A 47 16.08 2.89 -4.96
CA HIS A 47 15.33 4.14 -4.76
C HIS A 47 13.85 3.95 -4.37
N GLY A 48 13.51 2.79 -3.81
CA GLY A 48 12.15 2.47 -3.36
C GLY A 48 11.34 1.63 -4.36
N THR A 49 11.95 1.15 -5.45
CA THR A 49 11.29 0.32 -6.48
C THR A 49 11.64 -1.16 -6.39
N ALA A 50 12.58 -1.54 -5.52
CA ALA A 50 12.99 -2.93 -5.36
C ALA A 50 11.85 -3.84 -4.89
N VAL A 51 11.76 -5.03 -5.48
CA VAL A 51 10.99 -6.13 -4.90
C VAL A 51 11.79 -6.65 -3.70
N LEU A 52 11.26 -6.40 -2.49
CA LEU A 52 11.97 -6.71 -1.24
C LEU A 52 12.00 -8.21 -0.99
N GLU A 53 13.17 -8.79 -0.70
CA GLU A 53 13.36 -10.24 -0.57
C GLU A 53 13.69 -10.68 0.86
N THR A 54 14.05 -9.73 1.76
CA THR A 54 14.44 -10.05 3.13
C THR A 54 13.80 -9.12 4.15
N GLU A 55 13.67 -9.62 5.39
CA GLU A 55 13.18 -8.83 6.52
C GLU A 55 14.09 -7.61 6.80
N GLU A 56 15.40 -7.78 6.65
CA GLU A 56 16.36 -6.69 6.84
C GLU A 56 16.16 -5.59 5.79
N GLN A 57 15.98 -5.98 4.53
CA GLN A 57 15.67 -5.07 3.44
C GLN A 57 14.33 -4.34 3.69
N CYS A 58 13.31 -5.04 4.17
CA CYS A 58 12.03 -4.44 4.58
C CYS A 58 12.21 -3.41 5.70
N CYS A 59 13.02 -3.70 6.71
CA CYS A 59 13.31 -2.77 7.81
C CYS A 59 14.07 -1.53 7.33
N ALA A 60 15.08 -1.72 6.47
CA ALA A 60 15.83 -0.62 5.88
C ALA A 60 14.94 0.27 5.00
N TYR A 61 14.06 -0.35 4.18
CA TYR A 61 13.07 0.37 3.37
C TYR A 61 12.13 1.22 4.23
N MET A 62 11.60 0.63 5.31
CA MET A 62 10.70 1.32 6.23
C MET A 62 11.38 2.51 6.90
N ALA A 63 12.64 2.36 7.33
CA ALA A 63 13.41 3.44 7.92
C ALA A 63 13.77 4.55 6.90
N ALA A 64 14.04 4.17 5.64
CA ALA A 64 14.43 5.11 4.58
C ALA A 64 13.23 5.92 4.05
N TYR A 65 12.13 5.25 3.75
CA TYR A 65 11.02 5.82 2.98
C TYR A 65 9.71 5.93 3.76
N GLY A 66 9.53 5.14 4.81
CA GLY A 66 8.29 5.10 5.62
C GLY A 66 7.82 6.48 6.09
N PRO A 67 8.69 7.34 6.67
CA PRO A 67 8.28 8.67 7.13
C PRO A 67 7.72 9.55 6.00
N MET A 68 8.36 9.53 4.82
CA MET A 68 7.94 10.29 3.65
C MET A 68 6.61 9.76 3.09
N HIS A 69 6.48 8.44 2.95
CA HIS A 69 5.24 7.81 2.45
C HIS A 69 4.07 8.10 3.38
N ARG A 70 4.28 7.94 4.70
CA ARG A 70 3.28 8.31 5.69
C ARG A 70 2.85 9.77 5.55
N HIS A 71 3.79 10.70 5.46
CA HIS A 71 3.48 12.13 5.34
C HIS A 71 2.61 12.42 4.13
N LYS A 72 2.99 11.89 2.95
CA LYS A 72 2.23 12.08 1.70
C LYS A 72 0.81 11.50 1.79
N LEU A 73 0.68 10.26 2.29
CA LEU A 73 -0.61 9.58 2.43
C LEU A 73 -1.55 10.31 3.39
N MET A 74 -1.07 10.63 4.59
CA MET A 74 -1.88 11.34 5.58
C MET A 74 -2.32 12.71 5.08
N ARG A 75 -1.43 13.44 4.40
CA ARG A 75 -1.73 14.72 3.79
C ARG A 75 -2.80 14.60 2.69
N ALA A 76 -2.66 13.62 1.79
CA ALA A 76 -3.65 13.40 0.74
C ALA A 76 -5.04 13.07 1.30
N LEU A 77 -5.10 12.31 2.38
CA LEU A 77 -6.35 11.98 3.06
C LEU A 77 -6.95 13.14 3.86
N GLU A 78 -6.16 14.17 4.20
CA GLU A 78 -6.62 15.37 4.92
C GLU A 78 -7.02 16.50 3.98
N GLU A 79 -6.23 16.78 2.94
CA GLU A 79 -6.36 17.95 2.08
C GLU A 79 -7.23 17.71 0.83
N SER A 80 -7.46 16.47 0.42
CA SER A 80 -8.10 16.13 -0.85
C SER A 80 -9.62 16.18 -0.85
N GLU A 81 -10.26 16.69 0.19
CA GLU A 81 -11.72 16.55 0.38
C GLU A 81 -12.16 15.09 0.21
N PHE A 82 -11.40 14.17 0.80
CA PHE A 82 -11.66 12.75 0.68
C PHE A 82 -13.10 12.44 1.06
N PRO A 83 -13.87 11.75 0.20
CA PRO A 83 -15.33 11.67 0.33
C PRO A 83 -15.76 10.66 1.40
N TYR A 84 -15.42 10.89 2.67
CA TYR A 84 -15.74 9.98 3.77
C TYR A 84 -17.24 9.65 3.86
N SER A 85 -18.13 10.56 3.46
CA SER A 85 -19.58 10.32 3.44
C SER A 85 -20.00 9.19 2.49
N ALA A 86 -19.23 8.95 1.42
CA ALA A 86 -19.51 7.88 0.48
C ALA A 86 -19.28 6.47 1.09
N LEU A 87 -18.53 6.38 2.19
CA LEU A 87 -18.15 5.13 2.84
C LEU A 87 -19.20 4.62 3.85
N ASN A 88 -20.22 5.40 4.16
CA ASN A 88 -21.20 5.06 5.20
C ASN A 88 -22.00 3.77 4.94
N ASN A 89 -22.10 3.34 3.70
CA ASN A 89 -22.89 2.17 3.30
C ASN A 89 -22.04 0.90 3.10
N GLY A 90 -20.75 0.94 3.41
CA GLY A 90 -19.80 -0.15 3.26
C GLY A 90 -18.68 0.19 2.29
N VAL A 91 -17.47 -0.28 2.61
CA VAL A 91 -16.26 0.00 1.84
C VAL A 91 -15.33 -1.20 1.81
N GLU A 92 -14.63 -1.36 0.70
CA GLU A 92 -13.48 -2.25 0.53
C GLU A 92 -12.23 -1.46 0.17
N ILE A 93 -11.06 -1.97 0.56
CA ILE A 93 -9.76 -1.40 0.21
C ILE A 93 -9.03 -2.36 -0.73
N TYR A 94 -8.46 -1.82 -1.79
CA TYR A 94 -7.54 -2.49 -2.70
C TYR A 94 -6.22 -1.72 -2.71
N ASP A 95 -5.16 -2.29 -2.11
CA ASP A 95 -3.82 -1.68 -2.02
C ASP A 95 -2.91 -2.33 -3.07
N TRP A 96 -2.71 -1.63 -4.18
CA TRP A 96 -2.02 -2.11 -5.37
C TRP A 96 -0.52 -1.86 -5.26
N GLY A 97 0.28 -2.93 -5.25
CA GLY A 97 1.69 -2.83 -4.90
C GLY A 97 1.86 -2.38 -3.45
N CYS A 98 1.15 -3.03 -2.54
CA CYS A 98 0.99 -2.57 -1.15
C CYS A 98 2.32 -2.51 -0.36
N GLY A 99 3.39 -3.14 -0.85
CA GLY A 99 4.64 -3.28 -0.12
C GLY A 99 4.39 -3.85 1.27
N GLN A 100 4.70 -3.07 2.29
CA GLN A 100 4.47 -3.46 3.69
C GLN A 100 3.16 -2.92 4.27
N GLY A 101 2.20 -2.53 3.41
CA GLY A 101 0.83 -2.14 3.80
C GLY A 101 0.67 -0.72 4.33
N ILE A 102 1.63 0.20 4.11
CA ILE A 102 1.52 1.59 4.62
C ILE A 102 0.32 2.32 4.04
N GLY A 103 -0.01 2.05 2.76
CA GLY A 103 -1.19 2.64 2.11
C GLY A 103 -2.47 2.26 2.83
N SER A 104 -2.70 0.97 3.01
CA SER A 104 -3.83 0.44 3.78
C SER A 104 -3.87 0.97 5.21
N MET A 105 -2.73 0.98 5.90
CA MET A 105 -2.64 1.50 7.27
C MET A 105 -3.02 2.98 7.37
N ALA A 106 -2.67 3.81 6.38
CA ALA A 106 -3.06 5.23 6.37
C ALA A 106 -4.58 5.40 6.25
N VAL A 107 -5.22 4.62 5.38
CA VAL A 107 -6.68 4.62 5.24
C VAL A 107 -7.34 4.09 6.52
N ILE A 108 -6.85 3.00 7.11
CA ILE A 108 -7.35 2.43 8.36
C ILE A 108 -7.25 3.44 9.51
N GLU A 109 -6.10 4.13 9.68
CA GLU A 109 -5.96 5.20 10.69
C GLU A 109 -7.00 6.30 10.49
N LYS A 110 -7.28 6.68 9.24
CA LYS A 110 -8.28 7.71 8.94
C LYS A 110 -9.71 7.22 9.15
N LEU A 111 -10.05 6.01 8.72
CA LEU A 111 -11.36 5.41 9.00
C LEU A 111 -11.63 5.32 10.51
N ARG A 112 -10.61 4.96 11.31
CA ARG A 112 -10.69 4.96 12.77
C ARG A 112 -10.99 6.35 13.31
N GLN A 113 -10.25 7.39 12.88
CA GLN A 113 -10.46 8.79 13.29
C GLN A 113 -11.87 9.31 12.97
N HIS A 114 -12.47 8.82 11.88
CA HIS A 114 -13.82 9.18 11.45
C HIS A 114 -14.93 8.26 11.99
N GLY A 115 -14.59 7.24 12.79
CA GLY A 115 -15.57 6.27 13.32
C GLY A 115 -16.17 5.35 12.25
N LEU A 116 -15.43 5.11 11.15
CA LEU A 116 -15.89 4.36 9.96
C LEU A 116 -15.30 2.94 9.85
N LEU A 117 -14.49 2.47 10.81
CA LEU A 117 -13.90 1.12 10.74
C LEU A 117 -14.94 0.01 10.67
N ASN A 118 -16.09 0.20 11.30
CA ASN A 118 -17.22 -0.74 11.22
C ASN A 118 -17.90 -0.79 9.84
N LYS A 119 -17.48 0.05 8.90
CA LYS A 119 -17.92 0.06 7.49
C LYS A 119 -16.92 -0.61 6.56
N LEU A 120 -15.73 -0.91 7.05
CA LEU A 120 -14.72 -1.66 6.29
C LEU A 120 -15.04 -3.15 6.34
N HIS A 121 -15.18 -3.77 5.17
CA HIS A 121 -15.53 -5.19 5.06
C HIS A 121 -14.40 -6.05 4.53
N LYS A 122 -13.52 -5.46 3.70
CA LYS A 122 -12.44 -6.20 3.05
C LYS A 122 -11.23 -5.32 2.78
N VAL A 123 -10.04 -5.91 2.93
CA VAL A 123 -8.77 -5.32 2.48
C VAL A 123 -8.05 -6.32 1.59
N THR A 124 -7.80 -5.96 0.34
CA THR A 124 -7.01 -6.74 -0.60
C THR A 124 -5.62 -6.13 -0.72
N LEU A 125 -4.59 -6.94 -0.43
CA LEU A 125 -3.19 -6.56 -0.44
C LEU A 125 -2.50 -7.22 -1.63
N GLU A 126 -2.22 -6.47 -2.68
CA GLU A 126 -1.52 -6.97 -3.87
C GLU A 126 -0.05 -6.58 -3.82
N GLU A 127 0.84 -7.56 -3.81
CA GLU A 127 2.30 -7.34 -3.73
C GLU A 127 3.05 -8.61 -4.18
N PRO A 128 3.96 -8.52 -5.14
CA PRO A 128 4.74 -9.67 -5.60
C PRO A 128 5.73 -10.18 -4.55
N SER A 129 6.29 -9.31 -3.70
CA SER A 129 7.21 -9.72 -2.64
C SER A 129 6.48 -10.48 -1.53
N ASN A 130 6.84 -11.75 -1.33
CA ASN A 130 6.30 -12.54 -0.23
C ASN A 130 6.62 -11.95 1.15
N VAL A 131 7.83 -11.43 1.33
CA VAL A 131 8.28 -10.87 2.61
C VAL A 131 7.55 -9.58 2.92
N ALA A 132 7.47 -8.66 1.95
CA ALA A 132 6.76 -7.39 2.12
C ALA A 132 5.26 -7.64 2.35
N ARG A 133 4.63 -8.54 1.57
CA ARG A 133 3.21 -8.90 1.70
C ARG A 133 2.91 -9.55 3.06
N SER A 134 3.76 -10.45 3.55
CA SER A 134 3.61 -11.02 4.89
C SER A 134 3.66 -9.97 5.99
N ARG A 135 4.48 -8.94 5.82
CA ARG A 135 4.51 -7.80 6.75
C ARG A 135 3.26 -6.93 6.63
N ALA A 136 2.75 -6.72 5.41
CA ALA A 136 1.47 -6.01 5.22
C ALA A 136 0.31 -6.74 5.92
N LEU A 137 0.23 -8.07 5.77
CA LEU A 137 -0.74 -8.91 6.48
C LEU A 137 -0.63 -8.77 8.00
N LEU A 138 0.60 -8.80 8.53
CA LEU A 138 0.85 -8.61 9.96
C LEU A 138 0.36 -7.23 10.44
N HIS A 139 0.69 -6.16 9.70
CA HIS A 139 0.33 -4.79 10.10
C HIS A 139 -1.18 -4.55 10.03
N VAL A 140 -1.79 -4.89 8.89
CA VAL A 140 -3.22 -4.70 8.66
C VAL A 140 -4.04 -5.61 9.57
N GLY A 141 -3.63 -6.88 9.72
CA GLY A 141 -4.28 -7.83 10.62
C GLY A 141 -4.25 -7.35 12.07
N LYS A 142 -3.08 -6.85 12.55
CA LYS A 142 -2.98 -6.29 13.89
C LYS A 142 -3.82 -5.01 14.08
N ALA A 143 -3.87 -4.14 13.08
CA ALA A 143 -4.66 -2.91 13.15
C ALA A 143 -6.17 -3.14 13.13
N LEU A 144 -6.62 -4.30 12.63
CA LEU A 144 -8.03 -4.69 12.47
C LEU A 144 -8.43 -5.89 13.34
N GLU A 145 -7.62 -6.31 14.32
CA GLU A 145 -7.83 -7.54 15.10
C GLU A 145 -9.18 -7.59 15.84
N ASP A 146 -9.76 -6.42 16.17
CA ASP A 146 -11.06 -6.30 16.85
C ASP A 146 -12.23 -6.09 15.87
N TYR A 147 -12.00 -6.16 14.55
CA TYR A 147 -13.00 -5.90 13.52
C TYR A 147 -13.21 -7.13 12.63
N ASP A 148 -14.45 -7.36 12.22
CA ASP A 148 -14.79 -8.42 11.26
C ASP A 148 -14.52 -7.95 9.82
N VAL A 149 -13.26 -8.02 9.42
CA VAL A 149 -12.77 -7.57 8.11
C VAL A 149 -12.02 -8.71 7.43
N ASP A 150 -12.43 -9.04 6.21
CA ASP A 150 -11.73 -10.02 5.39
C ASP A 150 -10.42 -9.43 4.84
N ILE A 151 -9.28 -10.08 5.11
CA ILE A 151 -7.97 -9.64 4.62
C ILE A 151 -7.46 -10.67 3.62
N VAL A 152 -7.38 -10.26 2.35
CA VAL A 152 -6.97 -11.11 1.23
C VAL A 152 -5.60 -10.66 0.73
N ASP A 153 -4.65 -11.59 0.63
CA ASP A 153 -3.37 -11.33 0.00
C ASP A 153 -3.29 -11.90 -1.42
N VAL A 154 -2.71 -11.12 -2.34
CA VAL A 154 -2.61 -11.49 -3.75
C VAL A 154 -1.16 -11.37 -4.20
N PRO A 155 -0.47 -12.51 -4.48
CA PRO A 155 0.93 -12.53 -4.88
C PRO A 155 1.09 -12.29 -6.38
N GLN A 156 0.87 -11.07 -6.85
CA GLN A 156 0.95 -10.77 -8.28
C GLN A 156 1.57 -9.41 -8.56
N TYR A 157 1.94 -9.20 -9.83
CA TYR A 157 2.35 -7.92 -10.39
C TYR A 157 1.16 -7.22 -11.03
N LEU A 158 1.15 -5.90 -10.98
CA LEU A 158 0.20 -5.10 -11.75
C LEU A 158 0.33 -5.38 -13.25
N PRO A 159 -0.74 -5.19 -14.03
CA PRO A 159 -0.69 -5.34 -15.49
C PRO A 159 0.45 -4.54 -16.11
N SER A 160 1.18 -5.16 -17.06
CA SER A 160 2.29 -4.55 -17.78
C SER A 160 1.95 -4.36 -19.25
N ASP A 161 2.42 -3.28 -19.87
CA ASP A 161 2.36 -3.05 -21.30
C ASP A 161 3.46 -3.82 -22.07
N LEU A 162 4.44 -4.40 -21.37
CA LEU A 162 5.59 -5.11 -21.94
C LEU A 162 5.28 -6.57 -22.28
N GLY A 163 4.19 -6.80 -23.02
CA GLY A 163 4.08 -7.96 -23.89
C GLY A 163 3.74 -9.31 -23.26
N ASP A 164 3.30 -9.37 -22.02
CA ASP A 164 2.72 -10.61 -21.52
C ASP A 164 1.24 -10.69 -21.88
N ASN A 165 0.93 -11.60 -22.82
CA ASN A 165 -0.45 -11.95 -23.20
C ASN A 165 -1.19 -12.73 -22.09
N SER A 166 -0.86 -12.51 -20.83
CA SER A 166 -1.67 -13.00 -19.74
C SER A 166 -2.95 -12.18 -19.69
N ASN A 167 -3.94 -12.65 -20.44
CA ASN A 167 -5.34 -12.20 -20.43
C ASN A 167 -6.05 -12.46 -19.09
N SER A 168 -5.34 -12.61 -18.01
CA SER A 168 -5.90 -12.63 -16.67
C SER A 168 -6.06 -11.19 -16.17
N ILE A 169 -6.97 -10.45 -16.82
CA ILE A 169 -7.61 -9.34 -16.13
C ILE A 169 -8.39 -10.01 -15.00
N VAL A 170 -7.82 -9.98 -13.80
CA VAL A 170 -8.55 -10.35 -12.60
C VAL A 170 -9.68 -9.34 -12.49
N SER A 171 -10.91 -9.78 -12.77
CA SER A 171 -12.09 -8.96 -12.53
C SER A 171 -12.18 -8.74 -11.02
N ILE A 172 -12.23 -7.50 -10.60
CA ILE A 172 -12.44 -7.16 -9.20
C ILE A 172 -13.92 -7.33 -8.93
N GLU A 173 -14.27 -8.31 -8.09
CA GLU A 173 -15.61 -8.40 -7.54
C GLU A 173 -15.67 -7.56 -6.27
N VAL A 174 -16.25 -6.38 -6.38
CA VAL A 174 -16.50 -5.49 -5.25
C VAL A 174 -17.84 -5.87 -4.64
N GLY A 175 -17.83 -6.35 -3.41
CA GLY A 175 -19.04 -6.73 -2.67
C GLY A 175 -19.76 -5.57 -2.01
N GLN A 176 -19.09 -4.40 -1.88
CA GLN A 176 -19.60 -3.23 -1.18
C GLN A 176 -19.90 -2.07 -2.15
N PRO A 177 -20.75 -1.10 -1.74
CA PRO A 177 -21.10 0.04 -2.58
C PRO A 177 -19.92 0.93 -2.98
N CYS A 178 -18.84 0.93 -2.21
CA CYS A 178 -17.66 1.76 -2.45
C CYS A 178 -16.37 0.94 -2.36
N ALA A 179 -15.42 1.23 -3.25
CA ALA A 179 -14.06 0.68 -3.20
C ALA A 179 -13.02 1.81 -3.20
N ILE A 180 -12.04 1.71 -2.29
CA ILE A 180 -10.87 2.59 -2.25
C ILE A 180 -9.71 1.83 -2.89
N HIS A 181 -9.19 2.37 -3.99
CA HIS A 181 -8.00 1.86 -4.66
C HIS A 181 -6.80 2.72 -4.29
N ILE A 182 -5.79 2.13 -3.69
CA ILE A 182 -4.57 2.82 -3.24
C ILE A 182 -3.44 2.51 -4.22
N PHE A 183 -2.81 3.55 -4.73
CA PHE A 183 -1.64 3.52 -5.59
C PHE A 183 -0.56 4.38 -4.96
N SER A 184 0.24 3.78 -4.07
CA SER A 184 1.29 4.51 -3.35
C SER A 184 2.66 4.27 -3.97
N ASN A 185 3.12 5.22 -4.80
CA ASN A 185 4.40 5.19 -5.52
C ASN A 185 4.54 3.97 -6.47
N ILE A 186 3.45 3.56 -7.10
CA ILE A 186 3.42 2.43 -8.04
C ILE A 186 3.06 2.86 -9.47
N LEU A 187 2.25 3.91 -9.64
CA LEU A 187 1.86 4.38 -10.99
C LEU A 187 3.00 5.05 -11.75
N ASP A 188 4.09 5.42 -11.09
CA ASP A 188 5.30 5.96 -11.69
C ASP A 188 6.23 4.88 -12.27
N ILE A 189 6.01 3.63 -11.98
CA ILE A 189 6.75 2.53 -12.60
C ILE A 189 6.31 2.41 -14.07
N GLU A 190 7.24 2.64 -15.00
CA GLU A 190 6.96 2.67 -16.45
C GLU A 190 6.35 1.36 -16.97
N ALA A 191 6.74 0.23 -16.40
CA ALA A 191 6.23 -1.07 -16.76
C ALA A 191 4.73 -1.26 -16.43
N VAL A 192 4.16 -0.47 -15.50
CA VAL A 192 2.75 -0.59 -15.12
C VAL A 192 1.84 -0.02 -16.21
N SER A 193 0.90 -0.85 -16.71
CA SER A 193 -0.11 -0.44 -17.69
C SER A 193 -1.23 0.37 -17.04
N LEU A 194 -1.20 1.68 -17.20
CA LEU A 194 -2.27 2.56 -16.68
C LEU A 194 -3.64 2.20 -17.27
N LYS A 195 -3.69 1.79 -18.55
CA LYS A 195 -4.91 1.35 -19.22
C LYS A 195 -5.40 0.00 -18.66
N GLY A 196 -4.48 -0.94 -18.40
CA GLY A 196 -4.79 -2.22 -17.79
C GLY A 196 -5.41 -2.03 -16.41
N VAL A 197 -4.75 -1.26 -15.55
CA VAL A 197 -5.22 -0.94 -14.21
C VAL A 197 -6.59 -0.23 -14.23
N SER A 198 -6.79 0.76 -15.11
CA SER A 198 -8.08 1.46 -15.19
C SER A 198 -9.23 0.52 -15.57
N LYS A 199 -9.00 -0.42 -16.50
CA LYS A 199 -10.00 -1.44 -16.88
C LYS A 199 -10.36 -2.36 -15.71
N MET A 200 -9.37 -2.76 -14.88
CA MET A 200 -9.62 -3.58 -13.70
C MET A 200 -10.56 -2.86 -12.73
N ILE A 201 -10.29 -1.58 -12.44
CA ILE A 201 -11.11 -0.78 -11.52
C ILE A 201 -12.53 -0.60 -12.05
N THR A 202 -12.69 -0.24 -13.34
CA THR A 202 -14.00 0.10 -13.92
C THR A 202 -14.84 -1.12 -14.31
N SER A 203 -14.36 -2.33 -14.10
CA SER A 203 -15.09 -3.57 -14.46
C SER A 203 -16.32 -3.81 -13.57
N SER A 204 -16.39 -3.23 -12.38
CA SER A 204 -17.54 -3.31 -11.49
C SER A 204 -18.38 -2.03 -11.56
N GLY A 205 -19.70 -2.12 -11.37
CA GLY A 205 -20.63 -0.98 -11.40
C GLY A 205 -20.68 -0.16 -10.11
N GLN A 206 -19.66 -0.27 -9.25
CA GLN A 206 -19.61 0.36 -7.92
C GLN A 206 -19.00 1.77 -7.97
N GLN A 207 -19.08 2.50 -6.85
CA GLN A 207 -18.33 3.74 -6.68
C GLN A 207 -16.86 3.44 -6.39
N HIS A 208 -15.95 4.04 -7.15
CA HIS A 208 -14.52 3.87 -6.97
C HIS A 208 -13.86 5.18 -6.56
N ILE A 209 -12.99 5.12 -5.55
CA ILE A 209 -12.13 6.21 -5.10
C ILE A 209 -10.69 5.78 -5.34
N ALA A 210 -9.95 6.51 -6.17
CA ALA A 210 -8.53 6.24 -6.41
C ALA A 210 -7.66 7.21 -5.62
N LEU A 211 -6.92 6.69 -4.64
CA LEU A 211 -5.90 7.41 -3.88
C LEU A 211 -4.53 7.21 -4.55
N CYS A 212 -4.08 8.20 -5.31
CA CYS A 212 -2.84 8.13 -6.07
C CYS A 212 -1.77 9.01 -5.44
N ILE A 213 -0.68 8.39 -4.96
CA ILE A 213 0.49 9.06 -4.40
C ILE A 213 1.71 8.75 -5.25
N GLY A 214 2.49 9.76 -5.56
CA GLY A 214 3.71 9.62 -6.35
C GLY A 214 4.79 10.64 -5.98
N PRO A 215 6.01 10.54 -6.57
CA PRO A 215 7.05 11.53 -6.42
C PRO A 215 6.65 12.85 -7.10
N ALA A 216 6.91 13.98 -6.43
CA ALA A 216 6.45 15.30 -6.85
C ALA A 216 7.00 15.78 -8.21
N ASN A 217 8.15 15.25 -8.66
CA ASN A 217 8.91 15.88 -9.73
C ASN A 217 9.04 15.07 -11.05
N LEU A 218 8.71 13.79 -11.06
CA LEU A 218 8.99 12.94 -12.22
C LEU A 218 7.75 12.38 -12.93
N ASN A 219 6.63 12.21 -12.25
CA ASN A 219 5.51 11.46 -12.80
C ASN A 219 4.11 12.07 -12.58
N GLU A 220 4.04 13.38 -12.32
CA GLU A 220 2.76 14.08 -12.35
C GLU A 220 2.01 13.82 -13.68
N SER A 221 2.75 13.65 -14.78
CA SER A 221 2.21 13.29 -16.09
C SER A 221 1.52 11.92 -16.10
N ARG A 222 2.08 10.89 -15.42
CA ARG A 222 1.47 9.55 -15.39
C ARG A 222 0.20 9.52 -14.54
N ILE A 223 0.20 10.16 -13.36
CA ILE A 223 -1.01 10.30 -12.53
C ILE A 223 -2.09 11.11 -13.28
N LYS A 224 -1.71 12.19 -13.97
CA LYS A 224 -2.64 12.96 -14.82
C LYS A 224 -3.18 12.11 -15.97
N SER A 225 -2.34 11.30 -16.61
CA SER A 225 -2.75 10.37 -17.65
C SER A 225 -3.69 9.30 -17.11
N PHE A 226 -3.39 8.74 -15.94
CA PHE A 226 -4.26 7.76 -15.27
C PHE A 226 -5.66 8.34 -15.01
N ARG A 227 -5.74 9.56 -14.50
CA ARG A 227 -7.00 10.26 -14.29
C ARG A 227 -7.87 10.37 -15.56
N ASN A 228 -7.26 10.47 -16.75
CA ASN A 228 -8.00 10.61 -18.00
C ASN A 228 -8.78 9.35 -18.40
N TYR A 229 -8.47 8.18 -17.84
CA TYR A 229 -9.22 6.94 -18.08
C TYR A 229 -10.56 6.88 -17.33
N PHE A 230 -10.82 7.81 -16.40
CA PHE A 230 -12.04 7.87 -15.58
C PHE A 230 -12.94 9.06 -15.91
N ARG A 231 -12.75 9.67 -17.08
CA ARG A 231 -13.54 10.81 -17.57
C ARG A 231 -14.51 10.42 -18.67
#